data_41975087df00e2f285a7a5538dd77a70
#
_entry.id   41975087df00e2f285a7a5538dd77a70
#
_cell.length_a   1.000
_cell.length_b   1.000
_cell.length_c   1.000
_cell.angle_alpha   90.00
_cell.angle_beta   90.00
_cell.angle_gamma   90.00
#
_symmetry.space_group_name_H-M   'P 1'
#
loop_
_entity.id
_entity.type
_entity.pdbx_description
1 polymer ?
#
loop_
_entity_poly.entity_id
_entity_poly.type
_entity_poly.pdbx_seq_one_letter_code
_entity_poly.pdbx_strand_id
1 'polypeptide(L)'
;NLFNEKQTLGLAGYRKNGSLTEEGIVALIETLGHFNFILDQLGDIRHTHAIATASIRNVNNSDEVLRRVKEALGIDIEILSGEEEARLAFVGAAGTVQGHADGVLTDIGGGSTELVLFQNHEVVDSASLDIGSLSVFRDYVDGLFITNDERKTMDERLKFLLNAQAMAGNRYPILC
;
A
#
# COMPACT_ATOMS: atom_id res chain seq x y z
N ASN A 1 5.10 18.28 9.89
CA ASN A 1 6.16 17.75 9.02
C ASN A 1 7.28 18.79 8.92
N LEU A 2 8.50 18.41 9.33
CA LEU A 2 9.69 19.22 9.16
C LEU A 2 10.37 18.94 7.82
N PHE A 3 10.27 17.70 7.34
CA PHE A 3 10.91 17.21 6.13
C PHE A 3 10.09 16.05 5.54
N ASN A 4 10.05 15.95 4.23
CA ASN A 4 9.43 14.84 3.51
C ASN A 4 10.29 14.53 2.28
N GLU A 5 10.81 13.31 2.21
CA GLU A 5 11.56 12.79 1.07
C GLU A 5 10.82 11.58 0.48
N LYS A 6 10.77 11.49 -0.82
CA LYS A 6 10.11 10.41 -1.54
C LYS A 6 10.95 9.90 -2.68
N GLN A 7 11.17 8.60 -2.72
CA GLN A 7 11.82 7.92 -3.83
C GLN A 7 10.90 6.84 -4.40
N THR A 8 10.69 6.88 -5.71
CA THR A 8 9.86 5.89 -6.41
C THR A 8 10.75 4.75 -6.86
N LEU A 9 10.67 3.60 -6.17
CA LEU A 9 11.46 2.41 -6.47
C LEU A 9 10.77 1.47 -7.46
N GLY A 10 9.43 1.46 -7.52
CA GLY A 10 8.67 0.60 -8.42
C GLY A 10 8.82 -0.90 -8.11
N LEU A 11 8.81 -1.30 -6.85
CA LEU A 11 9.01 -2.70 -6.40
C LEU A 11 8.14 -3.71 -7.14
N ALA A 12 6.95 -3.33 -7.59
CA ALA A 12 6.07 -4.20 -8.38
C ALA A 12 6.74 -4.72 -9.67
N GLY A 13 7.64 -3.94 -10.27
CA GLY A 13 8.40 -4.34 -11.46
C GLY A 13 9.47 -5.41 -11.18
N TYR A 14 9.89 -5.57 -9.94
CA TYR A 14 10.86 -6.58 -9.50
C TYR A 14 10.21 -7.86 -8.98
N ARG A 15 8.89 -8.00 -9.09
CA ARG A 15 8.19 -9.21 -8.64
C ARG A 15 8.13 -10.25 -9.75
N LYS A 16 8.62 -11.48 -9.47
CA LYS A 16 8.62 -12.63 -10.36
C LYS A 16 8.11 -13.87 -9.62
N ASN A 17 7.15 -14.58 -10.17
CA ASN A 17 6.57 -15.78 -9.57
C ASN A 17 6.13 -15.58 -8.10
N GLY A 18 5.59 -14.41 -7.79
CA GLY A 18 5.13 -14.06 -6.44
C GLY A 18 6.22 -13.62 -5.47
N SER A 19 7.49 -13.65 -5.85
CA SER A 19 8.63 -13.25 -5.01
C SER A 19 9.31 -12.00 -5.53
N LEU A 20 9.93 -11.22 -4.65
CA LEU A 20 10.81 -10.13 -5.04
C LEU A 20 12.12 -10.70 -5.56
N THR A 21 12.59 -10.21 -6.70
CA THR A 21 13.86 -10.68 -7.30
C THR A 21 15.07 -10.18 -6.52
N GLU A 22 16.24 -10.79 -6.77
CA GLU A 22 17.49 -10.36 -6.17
C GLU A 22 17.80 -8.89 -6.46
N GLU A 23 17.59 -8.45 -7.70
CA GLU A 23 17.76 -7.05 -8.10
C GLU A 23 16.80 -6.12 -7.34
N GLY A 24 15.58 -6.57 -7.09
CA GLY A 24 14.59 -5.82 -6.32
C GLY A 24 14.98 -5.68 -4.86
N ILE A 25 15.55 -6.74 -4.25
CA ILE A 25 16.04 -6.70 -2.87
C ILE A 25 17.24 -5.75 -2.76
N VAL A 26 18.18 -5.82 -3.70
CA VAL A 26 19.34 -4.91 -3.73
C VAL A 26 18.89 -3.46 -3.87
N ALA A 27 18.00 -3.17 -4.83
CA ALA A 27 17.47 -1.82 -5.05
C ALA A 27 16.71 -1.28 -3.83
N LEU A 28 15.99 -2.14 -3.10
CA LEU A 28 15.34 -1.77 -1.83
C LEU A 28 16.37 -1.40 -0.77
N ILE A 29 17.40 -2.21 -0.59
CA ILE A 29 18.48 -1.96 0.39
C ILE A 29 19.21 -0.65 0.07
N GLU A 30 19.54 -0.40 -1.20
CA GLU A 30 20.18 0.84 -1.62
C GLU A 30 19.30 2.06 -1.33
N THR A 31 17.99 1.95 -1.63
CA THR A 31 17.02 3.03 -1.35
C THR A 31 16.89 3.31 0.13
N LEU A 32 16.75 2.28 0.96
CA LEU A 32 16.67 2.43 2.42
C LEU A 32 18.00 2.92 3.01
N GLY A 33 19.13 2.50 2.46
CA GLY A 33 20.45 3.01 2.83
C GLY A 33 20.60 4.51 2.58
N HIS A 34 20.03 5.01 1.47
CA HIS A 34 19.98 6.44 1.22
C HIS A 34 19.14 7.19 2.26
N PHE A 35 17.95 6.68 2.62
CA PHE A 35 17.15 7.28 3.68
C PHE A 35 17.85 7.22 5.04
N ASN A 36 18.50 6.11 5.37
CA ASN A 36 19.27 5.98 6.60
C ASN A 36 20.40 7.03 6.67
N PHE A 37 21.12 7.22 5.57
CA PHE A 37 22.13 8.29 5.46
C PHE A 37 21.55 9.67 5.71
N ILE A 38 20.35 9.99 5.15
CA ILE A 38 19.68 11.27 5.40
C ILE A 38 19.34 11.41 6.88
N LEU A 39 18.81 10.36 7.52
CA LEU A 39 18.48 10.37 8.94
C LEU A 39 19.72 10.65 9.81
N ASP A 40 20.86 10.04 9.47
CA ASP A 40 22.13 10.28 10.16
C ASP A 40 22.60 11.75 10.04
N GLN A 41 22.37 12.39 8.89
CA GLN A 41 22.71 13.82 8.70
C GLN A 41 21.78 14.78 9.46
N LEU A 42 20.54 14.38 9.74
CA LEU A 42 19.59 15.21 10.50
C LEU A 42 19.94 15.26 11.99
N GLY A 43 20.78 14.34 12.49
CA GLY A 43 21.19 14.26 13.90
C GLY A 43 20.00 14.04 14.83
N ASP A 44 20.26 13.74 16.07
CA ASP A 44 19.31 13.68 17.21
C ASP A 44 17.93 13.03 16.93
N ILE A 45 17.86 12.07 15.97
CA ILE A 45 16.67 11.27 15.71
C ILE A 45 16.55 10.22 16.81
N ARG A 46 15.54 10.36 17.68
CA ARG A 46 15.35 9.47 18.84
C ARG A 46 14.67 8.17 18.50
N HIS A 47 13.76 8.20 17.54
CA HIS A 47 12.96 7.04 17.15
C HIS A 47 12.75 7.01 15.63
N THR A 48 12.97 5.85 15.02
CA THR A 48 12.66 5.59 13.63
C THR A 48 11.72 4.39 13.56
N HIS A 49 10.65 4.51 12.80
CA HIS A 49 9.75 3.41 12.48
C HIS A 49 9.81 3.15 10.99
N ALA A 50 10.21 1.95 10.61
CA ALA A 50 10.16 1.48 9.25
C ALA A 50 8.98 0.52 9.10
N ILE A 51 8.08 0.84 8.19
CA ILE A 51 6.89 0.03 7.92
C ILE A 51 6.88 -0.39 6.45
N ALA A 52 6.34 -1.56 6.18
CA ALA A 52 6.10 -2.06 4.83
C ALA A 52 4.63 -2.46 4.67
N THR A 53 4.10 -2.26 3.48
CA THR A 53 2.72 -2.57 3.13
C THR A 53 2.66 -3.60 1.99
N ALA A 54 1.63 -3.59 1.17
CA ALA A 54 1.32 -4.60 0.16
C ALA A 54 2.51 -5.02 -0.72
N SER A 55 3.43 -4.11 -1.06
CA SER A 55 4.57 -4.41 -1.93
C SER A 55 5.55 -5.43 -1.33
N ILE A 56 5.66 -5.50 -0.01
CA ILE A 56 6.49 -6.46 0.73
C ILE A 56 5.61 -7.51 1.41
N ARG A 57 4.44 -7.14 1.95
CA ARG A 57 3.49 -8.06 2.57
C ARG A 57 3.10 -9.21 1.64
N ASN A 58 2.88 -8.92 0.36
CA ASN A 58 2.30 -9.85 -0.60
C ASN A 58 3.36 -10.60 -1.45
N VAL A 59 4.62 -10.65 -1.03
CA VAL A 59 5.64 -11.47 -1.69
C VAL A 59 5.93 -12.73 -0.89
N ASN A 60 6.22 -13.84 -1.60
CA ASN A 60 6.43 -15.14 -0.96
C ASN A 60 7.74 -15.20 -0.14
N ASN A 61 8.68 -14.30 -0.39
CA ASN A 61 9.98 -14.21 0.27
C ASN A 61 10.12 -12.98 1.18
N SER A 62 9.01 -12.49 1.75
CA SER A 62 9.01 -11.31 2.64
C SER A 62 10.00 -11.47 3.80
N ASP A 63 10.03 -12.63 4.46
CA ASP A 63 10.93 -12.88 5.60
C ASP A 63 12.42 -12.75 5.20
N GLU A 64 12.78 -13.25 4.01
CA GLU A 64 14.12 -13.10 3.47
C GLU A 64 14.45 -11.63 3.19
N VAL A 65 13.52 -10.88 2.58
CA VAL A 65 13.68 -9.45 2.32
C VAL A 65 13.93 -8.69 3.61
N LEU A 66 13.11 -8.92 4.65
CA LEU A 66 13.27 -8.26 5.96
C LEU A 66 14.59 -8.61 6.62
N ARG A 67 14.97 -9.88 6.62
CA ARG A 67 16.24 -10.34 7.16
C ARG A 67 17.43 -9.65 6.48
N ARG A 68 17.44 -9.58 5.16
CA ARG A 68 18.52 -8.95 4.39
C ARG A 68 18.61 -7.45 4.60
N VAL A 69 17.49 -6.75 4.71
CA VAL A 69 17.48 -5.33 5.07
C VAL A 69 18.06 -5.13 6.47
N LYS A 70 17.68 -5.96 7.44
CA LYS A 70 18.21 -5.89 8.80
C LYS A 70 19.70 -6.17 8.85
N GLU A 71 20.17 -7.20 8.15
CA GLU A 71 21.61 -7.54 8.09
C GLU A 71 22.44 -6.44 7.43
N ALA A 72 21.92 -5.80 6.38
CA ALA A 72 22.65 -4.78 5.65
C ALA A 72 22.64 -3.40 6.33
N LEU A 73 21.53 -3.01 6.95
CA LEU A 73 21.28 -1.64 7.41
C LEU A 73 20.95 -1.53 8.90
N GLY A 74 20.72 -2.64 9.60
CA GLY A 74 20.27 -2.63 10.98
C GLY A 74 18.81 -2.17 11.17
N ILE A 75 18.05 -2.03 10.08
CA ILE A 75 16.67 -1.56 10.11
C ILE A 75 15.73 -2.75 10.34
N ASP A 76 14.91 -2.66 11.37
CA ASP A 76 13.76 -3.55 11.58
C ASP A 76 12.54 -2.96 10.88
N ILE A 77 11.98 -3.71 9.92
CA ILE A 77 10.77 -3.31 9.20
C ILE A 77 9.58 -4.10 9.76
N GLU A 78 8.54 -3.39 10.15
CA GLU A 78 7.24 -3.95 10.51
C GLU A 78 6.35 -4.06 9.27
N ILE A 79 5.78 -5.24 9.02
CA ILE A 79 4.79 -5.41 7.94
C ILE A 79 3.42 -5.13 8.52
N LEU A 80 2.76 -4.09 8.03
CA LEU A 80 1.37 -3.80 8.37
C LEU A 80 0.43 -4.79 7.69
N SER A 81 -0.55 -5.28 8.45
CA SER A 81 -1.71 -5.94 7.86
C SER A 81 -2.54 -4.96 7.03
N GLY A 82 -3.39 -5.47 6.12
CA GLY A 82 -4.28 -4.62 5.35
C GLY A 82 -5.29 -3.86 6.23
N GLU A 83 -5.70 -4.45 7.35
CA GLU A 83 -6.58 -3.81 8.32
C GLU A 83 -5.89 -2.66 9.06
N GLU A 84 -4.64 -2.85 9.48
CA GLU A 84 -3.83 -1.80 10.10
C GLU A 84 -3.56 -0.65 9.12
N GLU A 85 -3.22 -0.98 7.87
CA GLU A 85 -3.01 -0.01 6.78
C GLU A 85 -4.29 0.83 6.56
N ALA A 86 -5.45 0.18 6.46
CA ALA A 86 -6.75 0.84 6.33
C ALA A 86 -7.05 1.77 7.51
N ARG A 87 -6.81 1.30 8.74
CA ARG A 87 -7.01 2.11 9.94
C ARG A 87 -6.09 3.34 9.98
N LEU A 88 -4.83 3.18 9.60
CA LEU A 88 -3.89 4.30 9.54
C LEU A 88 -4.25 5.29 8.43
N ALA A 89 -4.74 4.82 7.28
CA ALA A 89 -5.27 5.67 6.22
C ALA A 89 -6.43 6.53 6.73
N PHE A 90 -7.37 5.95 7.50
CA PHE A 90 -8.48 6.68 8.11
C PHE A 90 -7.99 7.76 9.10
N VAL A 91 -7.03 7.42 9.96
CA VAL A 91 -6.42 8.39 10.89
C VAL A 91 -5.72 9.52 10.13
N GLY A 92 -4.98 9.18 9.06
CA GLY A 92 -4.32 10.17 8.20
C GLY A 92 -5.29 11.10 7.48
N ALA A 93 -6.47 10.60 7.12
CA ALA A 93 -7.53 11.35 6.45
C ALA A 93 -8.47 12.10 7.41
N ALA A 94 -8.25 12.05 8.72
CA ALA A 94 -9.16 12.63 9.74
C ALA A 94 -9.56 14.08 9.44
N GLY A 95 -8.63 14.92 8.94
CA GLY A 95 -8.93 16.29 8.53
C GLY A 95 -9.90 16.39 7.34
N THR A 96 -9.88 15.43 6.43
CA THR A 96 -10.72 15.39 5.23
C THR A 96 -12.13 14.89 5.56
N VAL A 97 -12.25 13.93 6.47
CA VAL A 97 -13.53 13.31 6.85
C VAL A 97 -14.30 14.06 7.93
N GLN A 98 -13.71 15.10 8.55
CA GLN A 98 -14.35 15.86 9.66
C GLN A 98 -15.74 16.40 9.37
N GLY A 99 -16.07 16.70 8.10
CA GLY A 99 -17.39 17.18 7.67
C GLY A 99 -18.45 16.07 7.49
N HIS A 100 -18.08 14.80 7.64
CA HIS A 100 -18.94 13.65 7.36
C HIS A 100 -18.94 12.70 8.54
N ALA A 101 -20.11 12.47 9.14
CA ALA A 101 -20.25 11.54 10.26
C ALA A 101 -20.12 10.08 9.78
N ASP A 102 -20.61 9.79 8.58
CA ASP A 102 -20.66 8.45 7.99
C ASP A 102 -20.12 8.47 6.56
N GLY A 103 -19.50 7.39 6.14
CA GLY A 103 -19.04 7.26 4.76
C GLY A 103 -18.12 6.06 4.54
N VAL A 104 -17.58 6.00 3.32
CA VAL A 104 -16.50 5.07 2.94
C VAL A 104 -15.30 5.89 2.51
N LEU A 105 -14.17 5.66 3.17
CA LEU A 105 -12.87 6.14 2.72
C LEU A 105 -12.26 5.08 1.80
N THR A 106 -11.69 5.52 0.69
CA THR A 106 -10.93 4.66 -0.21
C THR A 106 -9.53 5.21 -0.37
N ASP A 107 -8.52 4.39 -0.06
CA ASP A 107 -7.10 4.68 -0.32
C ASP A 107 -6.59 3.73 -1.41
N ILE A 108 -6.22 4.29 -2.57
CA ILE A 108 -5.75 3.51 -3.73
C ILE A 108 -4.23 3.64 -3.81
N GLY A 109 -3.53 2.63 -3.31
CA GLY A 109 -2.08 2.52 -3.40
C GLY A 109 -1.60 1.95 -4.75
N GLY A 110 -0.31 1.63 -4.81
CA GLY A 110 0.29 0.97 -5.97
C GLY A 110 -0.05 -0.52 -6.07
N GLY A 111 -0.09 -1.23 -4.94
CA GLY A 111 -0.28 -2.69 -4.85
C GLY A 111 -1.56 -3.13 -4.18
N SER A 112 -2.19 -2.27 -3.39
CA SER A 112 -3.43 -2.54 -2.67
C SER A 112 -4.41 -1.37 -2.76
N THR A 113 -5.63 -1.62 -2.34
CA THR A 113 -6.67 -0.60 -2.15
C THR A 113 -7.36 -0.88 -0.83
N GLU A 114 -7.31 0.08 0.06
CA GLU A 114 -7.97 0.02 1.36
C GLU A 114 -9.35 0.67 1.27
N LEU A 115 -10.34 -0.01 1.85
CA LEU A 115 -11.70 0.48 2.00
C LEU A 115 -11.99 0.56 3.49
N VAL A 116 -12.45 1.71 3.96
CA VAL A 116 -12.81 1.91 5.37
C VAL A 116 -14.23 2.44 5.45
N LEU A 117 -15.12 1.65 6.03
CA LEU A 117 -16.45 2.08 6.38
C LEU A 117 -16.40 2.74 7.76
N PHE A 118 -16.88 3.98 7.86
CA PHE A 118 -16.96 4.69 9.14
C PHE A 118 -18.35 5.21 9.40
N GLN A 119 -18.74 5.21 10.69
CA GLN A 119 -20.00 5.75 11.20
C GLN A 119 -19.72 6.53 12.48
N ASN A 120 -20.34 7.69 12.63
CA ASN A 120 -20.09 8.60 13.75
C ASN A 120 -18.60 8.90 13.97
N HIS A 121 -17.85 9.05 12.88
CA HIS A 121 -16.39 9.25 12.87
C HIS A 121 -15.56 8.07 13.43
N GLU A 122 -16.14 6.89 13.57
CA GLU A 122 -15.45 5.68 14.01
C GLU A 122 -15.44 4.63 12.91
N VAL A 123 -14.33 3.90 12.79
CA VAL A 123 -14.23 2.78 11.85
C VAL A 123 -15.11 1.64 12.33
N VAL A 124 -16.07 1.23 11.50
CA VAL A 124 -16.98 0.11 11.80
C VAL A 124 -16.63 -1.15 11.00
N ASP A 125 -15.99 -0.99 9.84
CA ASP A 125 -15.52 -2.10 9.01
C ASP A 125 -14.38 -1.64 8.11
N SER A 126 -13.49 -2.55 7.73
CA SER A 126 -12.41 -2.24 6.80
C SER A 126 -12.02 -3.46 5.96
N ALA A 127 -11.55 -3.22 4.76
CA ALA A 127 -11.03 -4.26 3.87
C ALA A 127 -9.81 -3.73 3.13
N SER A 128 -8.84 -4.61 2.87
CA SER A 128 -7.74 -4.36 1.95
C SER A 128 -7.88 -5.32 0.76
N LEU A 129 -7.91 -4.76 -0.43
CA LEU A 129 -7.93 -5.50 -1.69
C LEU A 129 -6.52 -5.57 -2.25
N ASP A 130 -6.06 -6.75 -2.65
CA ASP A 130 -4.77 -6.95 -3.33
C ASP A 130 -4.80 -6.45 -4.78
N ILE A 131 -5.25 -5.22 -4.96
CA ILE A 131 -5.33 -4.55 -6.24
C ILE A 131 -5.10 -3.05 -6.05
N GLY A 132 -4.16 -2.50 -6.78
CA GLY A 132 -3.79 -1.09 -6.74
C GLY A 132 -3.44 -0.58 -8.13
N SER A 133 -3.15 0.69 -8.27
CA SER A 133 -2.92 1.35 -9.56
C SER A 133 -1.81 0.70 -10.39
N LEU A 134 -0.68 0.34 -9.77
CA LEU A 134 0.44 -0.30 -10.47
C LEU A 134 0.18 -1.78 -10.77
N SER A 135 -0.49 -2.50 -9.86
CA SER A 135 -0.83 -3.91 -10.10
C SER A 135 -1.85 -4.05 -11.22
N VAL A 136 -2.85 -3.17 -11.27
CA VAL A 136 -3.83 -3.11 -12.35
C VAL A 136 -3.15 -2.84 -13.70
N PHE A 137 -2.28 -1.84 -13.75
CA PHE A 137 -1.57 -1.53 -14.99
C PHE A 137 -0.75 -2.73 -15.48
N ARG A 138 0.04 -3.35 -14.59
CA ARG A 138 0.87 -4.51 -14.93
C ARG A 138 0.05 -5.72 -15.38
N ASP A 139 -1.08 -5.99 -14.73
CA ASP A 139 -1.81 -7.25 -14.90
C ASP A 139 -2.86 -7.19 -16.02
N TYR A 140 -3.27 -5.98 -16.44
CA TYR A 140 -4.38 -5.79 -17.39
C TYR A 140 -4.05 -4.91 -18.60
N VAL A 141 -2.89 -4.27 -18.65
CA VAL A 141 -2.55 -3.33 -19.74
C VAL A 141 -1.24 -3.76 -20.42
N ASP A 142 -1.32 -4.18 -21.68
CA ASP A 142 -0.16 -4.60 -22.45
C ASP A 142 0.60 -3.44 -23.10
N GLY A 143 -0.05 -2.28 -23.25
CA GLY A 143 0.50 -1.10 -23.92
C GLY A 143 0.67 0.11 -23.03
N LEU A 144 0.77 1.29 -23.65
CA LEU A 144 0.79 2.57 -22.94
C LEU A 144 -0.61 3.03 -22.51
N PHE A 145 -1.65 2.55 -23.19
CA PHE A 145 -3.03 2.92 -22.93
C PHE A 145 -3.89 1.67 -22.91
N ILE A 146 -4.83 1.65 -21.98
CA ILE A 146 -5.79 0.57 -21.83
C ILE A 146 -6.75 0.52 -23.04
N THR A 147 -6.95 -0.67 -23.61
CA THR A 147 -7.95 -0.95 -24.64
C THR A 147 -9.34 -1.17 -24.00
N ASN A 148 -10.40 -1.17 -24.82
CA ASN A 148 -11.75 -1.44 -24.33
C ASN A 148 -11.92 -2.87 -23.78
N ASP A 149 -11.24 -3.86 -24.36
CA ASP A 149 -11.32 -5.25 -23.91
C ASP A 149 -10.57 -5.45 -22.59
N GLU A 150 -9.38 -4.88 -22.45
CA GLU A 150 -8.61 -4.88 -21.21
C GLU A 150 -9.39 -4.19 -20.10
N ARG A 151 -9.99 -3.03 -20.38
CA ARG A 151 -10.85 -2.30 -19.44
C ARG A 151 -12.02 -3.16 -18.96
N LYS A 152 -12.68 -3.86 -19.88
CA LYS A 152 -13.79 -4.76 -19.53
C LYS A 152 -13.34 -5.86 -18.58
N THR A 153 -12.21 -6.51 -18.89
CA THR A 153 -11.63 -7.56 -18.04
C THR A 153 -11.27 -7.04 -16.66
N MET A 154 -10.68 -5.85 -16.60
CA MET A 154 -10.37 -5.17 -15.34
C MET A 154 -11.64 -4.86 -14.54
N ASP A 155 -12.67 -4.29 -15.18
CA ASP A 155 -13.95 -3.95 -14.52
C ASP A 155 -14.64 -5.20 -13.94
N GLU A 156 -14.61 -6.33 -14.67
CA GLU A 156 -15.15 -7.61 -14.19
C GLU A 156 -14.40 -8.10 -12.94
N ARG A 157 -13.08 -7.99 -12.93
CA ARG A 157 -12.26 -8.35 -11.78
C ARG A 157 -12.50 -7.46 -10.57
N LEU A 158 -12.58 -6.13 -10.78
CA LEU A 158 -12.90 -5.18 -9.71
C LEU A 158 -14.27 -5.46 -9.10
N LYS A 159 -15.29 -5.69 -9.94
CA LYS A 159 -16.63 -6.06 -9.45
C LYS A 159 -16.62 -7.36 -8.66
N PHE A 160 -15.87 -8.36 -9.10
CA PHE A 160 -15.73 -9.61 -8.36
C PHE A 160 -15.11 -9.39 -6.98
N LEU A 161 -14.02 -8.62 -6.89
CA LEU A 161 -13.34 -8.34 -5.62
C LEU A 161 -14.22 -7.53 -4.67
N LEU A 162 -14.88 -6.48 -5.16
CA LEU A 162 -15.79 -5.66 -4.35
C LEU A 162 -17.00 -6.47 -3.85
N ASN A 163 -17.55 -7.37 -4.67
CA ASN A 163 -18.65 -8.25 -4.26
C ASN A 163 -18.20 -9.31 -3.25
N ALA A 164 -16.98 -9.82 -3.37
CA ALA A 164 -16.42 -10.79 -2.42
C ALA A 164 -16.15 -10.18 -1.04
N GLN A 165 -15.87 -8.89 -1.00
CA GLN A 165 -15.68 -8.10 0.23
C GLN A 165 -16.99 -7.46 0.71
N ALA A 166 -18.18 -7.94 0.26
CA ALA A 166 -19.48 -7.33 0.52
C ALA A 166 -19.54 -6.74 1.95
N MET A 167 -19.11 -5.50 2.07
CA MET A 167 -19.31 -4.71 3.28
C MET A 167 -20.80 -4.58 3.45
N ALA A 168 -21.31 -5.35 4.38
CA ALA A 168 -22.69 -5.63 4.74
C ALA A 168 -23.71 -4.60 4.20
N GLY A 169 -24.30 -4.89 3.04
CA GLY A 169 -25.65 -4.50 2.66
C GLY A 169 -26.07 -3.02 2.66
N ASN A 170 -25.25 -2.10 3.10
CA ASN A 170 -25.57 -0.70 3.30
C ASN A 170 -25.07 0.15 2.13
N ARG A 171 -25.95 0.95 1.57
CA ARG A 171 -25.59 1.96 0.55
C ARG A 171 -25.03 3.19 1.26
N TYR A 172 -23.71 3.31 1.31
CA TYR A 172 -23.04 4.52 1.79
C TYR A 172 -22.60 5.42 0.63
N PRO A 173 -22.62 6.75 0.79
CA PRO A 173 -22.04 7.64 -0.19
C PRO A 173 -20.54 7.37 -0.29
N ILE A 174 -20.03 7.14 -1.50
CA ILE A 174 -18.58 7.01 -1.77
C ILE A 174 -18.02 8.42 -1.85
N LEU A 175 -17.09 8.74 -0.96
CA LEU A 175 -16.29 9.96 -1.02
C LEU A 175 -14.94 9.60 -1.68
N CYS A 176 -14.69 10.18 -2.84
CA CYS A 176 -13.43 10.06 -3.58
C CYS A 176 -12.54 11.27 -3.31
#